data_061487757d84fac24d9b5c0e7d1f362c
#
_entry.id   061487757d84fac24d9b5c0e7d1f362c
#
_cell.length_a   1.000
_cell.length_b   1.000
_cell.length_c   1.000
_cell.angle_alpha   90.00
_cell.angle_beta   90.00
_cell.angle_gamma   90.00
#
_symmetry.space_group_name_H-M   'P 1'
#
loop_
_entity.id
_entity.type
_entity.pdbx_description
1 polymer ?
#
loop_
_entity_poly.entity_id
_entity_poly.type
_entity_poly.pdbx_seq_one_letter_code
_entity_poly.pdbx_strand_id
1 'polypeptide(L)'
;MLTREQALVLVLRRLAALGRELGRPALEKADGQTCLFGEAAMLDSIGLVTLIADLEEDIRVATGKTVTLADEKAMSRLTSPFRRVDLLAEYVAEITRS
;
A
#
# COMPACT_ATOMS: atom_id res chain seq x y z
N MET A 1 13.19 -11.03 0.71
CA MET A 1 11.81 -11.40 0.38
C MET A 1 10.90 -11.04 1.53
N LEU A 2 9.80 -10.34 1.23
CA LEU A 2 8.85 -9.93 2.26
C LEU A 2 7.74 -10.96 2.43
N THR A 3 7.43 -11.31 3.67
CA THR A 3 6.25 -12.09 3.97
C THR A 3 5.02 -11.17 3.93
N ARG A 4 3.83 -11.76 3.89
CA ARG A 4 2.59 -11.00 3.94
C ARG A 4 2.52 -10.12 5.20
N GLU A 5 2.95 -10.64 6.33
CA GLU A 5 2.98 -9.89 7.59
C GLU A 5 3.94 -8.71 7.55
N GLN A 6 5.12 -8.93 7.00
CA GLN A 6 6.11 -7.86 6.83
C GLN A 6 5.60 -6.79 5.88
N ALA A 7 4.98 -7.20 4.78
CA ALA A 7 4.39 -6.27 3.83
C ALA A 7 3.26 -5.46 4.48
N LEU A 8 2.43 -6.10 5.30
CA LEU A 8 1.35 -5.43 6.03
C LEU A 8 1.91 -4.36 6.96
N VAL A 9 2.98 -4.66 7.68
CA VAL A 9 3.64 -3.70 8.57
C VAL A 9 4.14 -2.49 7.77
N LEU A 10 4.75 -2.71 6.62
CA LEU A 10 5.21 -1.61 5.76
C LEU A 10 4.07 -0.71 5.31
N VAL A 11 2.97 -1.30 4.86
CA VAL A 11 1.80 -0.55 4.40
C VAL A 11 1.22 0.28 5.55
N LEU A 12 1.02 -0.33 6.72
CA LEU A 12 0.44 0.36 7.88
C LEU A 12 1.34 1.48 8.39
N ARG A 13 2.65 1.26 8.40
CA ARG A 13 3.61 2.29 8.79
C ARG A 13 3.55 3.49 7.87
N ARG A 14 3.49 3.24 6.58
CA ARG A 14 3.45 4.33 5.60
C ARG A 14 2.13 5.08 5.67
N LEU A 15 1.02 4.36 5.91
CA LEU A 15 -0.27 4.98 6.11
C LEU A 15 -0.29 5.89 7.34
N ALA A 16 0.31 5.43 8.44
CA ALA A 16 0.38 6.24 9.65
C ALA A 16 1.18 7.52 9.43
N ALA A 17 2.31 7.41 8.72
CA ALA A 17 3.13 8.59 8.39
C ALA A 17 2.35 9.56 7.49
N LEU A 18 1.66 9.04 6.49
CA LEU A 18 0.84 9.85 5.59
C LEU A 18 -0.31 10.51 6.34
N GLY A 19 -0.92 9.80 7.26
CA GLY A 19 -1.99 10.34 8.11
C GLY A 19 -1.52 11.54 8.93
N ARG A 20 -0.31 11.46 9.45
CA ARG A 20 0.27 12.59 10.20
C ARG A 20 0.54 13.77 9.28
N GLU A 21 1.06 13.53 8.09
CA GLU A 21 1.32 14.59 7.11
C GLU A 21 0.04 15.29 6.65
N LEU A 22 -1.04 14.52 6.47
CA LEU A 22 -2.31 15.05 5.98
C LEU A 22 -3.26 15.52 7.09
N GLY A 23 -2.88 15.32 8.35
CA GLY A 23 -3.75 15.63 9.47
C GLY A 23 -4.96 14.72 9.57
N ARG A 24 -4.82 13.45 9.18
CA ARG A 24 -5.90 12.45 9.21
C ARG A 24 -5.58 11.36 10.24
N PRO A 25 -5.98 11.52 11.49
CA PRO A 25 -5.65 10.53 12.53
C PRO A 25 -6.24 9.14 12.27
N ALA A 26 -7.31 9.05 11.47
CA ALA A 26 -7.89 7.75 11.12
C ALA A 26 -6.91 6.84 10.37
N LEU A 27 -5.98 7.42 9.60
CA LEU A 27 -4.96 6.65 8.89
C LEU A 27 -3.94 6.03 9.84
N GLU A 28 -3.71 6.65 10.99
CA GLU A 28 -2.81 6.10 12.01
C GLU A 28 -3.41 4.88 12.72
N LYS A 29 -4.73 4.72 12.63
CA LYS A 29 -5.46 3.59 13.22
C LYS A 29 -5.86 2.55 12.16
N ALA A 30 -5.32 2.66 10.95
CA ALA A 30 -5.65 1.75 9.86
C ALA A 30 -5.23 0.31 10.21
N ASP A 31 -5.97 -0.65 9.66
CA ASP A 31 -5.67 -2.08 9.78
C ASP A 31 -5.81 -2.75 8.40
N GLY A 32 -5.70 -4.08 8.38
CA GLY A 32 -5.79 -4.83 7.12
C GLY A 32 -7.10 -4.68 6.39
N GLN A 33 -8.18 -4.32 7.08
CA GLN A 33 -9.51 -4.16 6.50
C GLN A 33 -9.79 -2.75 6.00
N THR A 34 -8.87 -1.81 6.21
CA THR A 34 -9.04 -0.42 5.80
C THR A 34 -9.11 -0.31 4.27
N CYS A 35 -10.15 0.37 3.78
CA CYS A 35 -10.33 0.61 2.35
C CYS A 35 -9.45 1.78 1.90
N LEU A 36 -8.63 1.54 0.87
CA LEU A 36 -7.74 2.56 0.31
C LEU A 36 -8.32 3.23 -0.93
N PHE A 37 -9.16 2.50 -1.69
CA PHE A 37 -9.71 2.97 -2.95
C PHE A 37 -11.18 2.52 -3.07
N GLY A 38 -12.02 3.36 -3.64
CA GLY A 38 -13.44 3.08 -3.81
C GLY A 38 -14.31 4.02 -2.97
N GLU A 39 -15.59 3.68 -2.80
CA GLU A 39 -16.56 4.55 -2.11
C GLU A 39 -16.22 4.84 -0.65
N ALA A 40 -15.66 3.85 0.04
CA ALA A 40 -15.28 3.98 1.45
C ALA A 40 -13.81 4.32 1.63
N ALA A 41 -13.15 4.83 0.58
CA ALA A 41 -11.72 5.09 0.59
C ALA A 41 -11.34 6.17 1.59
N MET A 42 -10.24 5.93 2.31
CA MET A 42 -9.66 6.91 3.23
C MET A 42 -8.71 7.87 2.52
N LEU A 43 -8.27 7.51 1.31
CA LEU A 43 -7.35 8.32 0.52
C LEU A 43 -8.03 8.79 -0.77
N ASP A 44 -7.70 10.01 -1.18
CA ASP A 44 -8.05 10.48 -2.53
C ASP A 44 -7.00 9.94 -3.53
N SER A 45 -7.17 10.29 -4.81
CA SER A 45 -6.26 9.83 -5.88
C SER A 45 -4.81 10.25 -5.62
N ILE A 46 -4.61 11.47 -5.14
CA ILE A 46 -3.27 11.99 -4.86
C ILE A 46 -2.65 11.25 -3.67
N GLY A 47 -3.43 11.04 -2.62
CA GLY A 47 -2.96 10.29 -1.43
C GLY A 47 -2.59 8.86 -1.78
N LEU A 48 -3.38 8.20 -2.62
CA LEU A 48 -3.10 6.84 -3.07
C LEU A 48 -1.80 6.77 -3.88
N VAL A 49 -1.61 7.70 -4.82
CA VAL A 49 -0.38 7.77 -5.63
C VAL A 49 0.84 8.01 -4.73
N THR A 50 0.71 8.88 -3.74
CA THR A 50 1.77 9.16 -2.78
C THR A 50 2.12 7.89 -1.97
N LEU A 51 1.10 7.18 -1.50
CA LEU A 51 1.30 5.94 -0.76
C LEU A 51 2.04 4.90 -1.61
N ILE A 52 1.63 4.74 -2.86
CA ILE A 52 2.25 3.77 -3.78
C ILE A 52 3.72 4.11 -4.00
N ALA A 53 4.03 5.37 -4.28
CA ALA A 53 5.41 5.81 -4.50
C ALA A 53 6.28 5.59 -3.27
N ASP A 54 5.75 5.92 -2.10
CA ASP A 54 6.47 5.73 -0.84
C ASP A 54 6.70 4.24 -0.54
N LEU A 55 5.71 3.39 -0.84
CA LEU A 55 5.85 1.95 -0.65
C LEU A 55 6.89 1.35 -1.59
N GLU A 56 6.95 1.80 -2.84
CA GLU A 56 7.97 1.34 -3.78
C GLU A 56 9.37 1.62 -3.24
N GLU A 57 9.58 2.79 -2.65
CA GLU A 57 10.84 3.15 -2.02
C GLU A 57 11.12 2.28 -0.78
N ASP A 58 10.13 2.06 0.06
CA ASP A 58 10.27 1.22 1.25
C ASP A 58 10.64 -0.23 0.87
N ILE A 59 10.03 -0.76 -0.17
CA ILE A 59 10.33 -2.09 -0.66
C ILE A 59 11.75 -2.17 -1.19
N ARG A 60 12.20 -1.15 -1.92
CA ARG A 60 13.56 -1.06 -2.43
C ARG A 60 14.57 -1.10 -1.27
N VAL A 61 14.31 -0.34 -0.23
CA VAL A 61 15.19 -0.30 0.95
C VAL A 61 15.20 -1.65 1.67
N ALA A 62 14.04 -2.29 1.80
CA ALA A 62 13.91 -3.54 2.55
C ALA A 62 14.45 -4.76 1.79
N THR A 63 14.33 -4.78 0.47
CA THR A 63 14.68 -5.97 -0.34
C THR A 63 15.84 -5.76 -1.29
N GLY A 64 16.22 -4.51 -1.55
CA GLY A 64 17.21 -4.16 -2.55
C GLY A 64 16.70 -4.25 -3.98
N LYS A 65 15.41 -4.55 -4.17
CA LYS A 65 14.79 -4.69 -5.50
C LYS A 65 13.89 -3.52 -5.81
N THR A 66 13.99 -3.01 -7.03
CA THR A 66 13.08 -2.00 -7.54
C THR A 66 11.84 -2.69 -8.10
N VAL A 67 10.66 -2.33 -7.59
CA VAL A 67 9.38 -2.90 -8.03
C VAL A 67 8.47 -1.78 -8.49
N THR A 68 7.55 -2.11 -9.41
CA THR A 68 6.51 -1.18 -9.86
C THR A 68 5.17 -1.70 -9.35
N LEU A 69 4.56 -0.96 -8.41
CA LEU A 69 3.28 -1.36 -7.84
C LEU A 69 2.11 -0.93 -8.74
N ALA A 70 2.19 0.27 -9.32
CA ALA A 70 1.12 0.84 -10.12
C ALA A 70 1.32 0.55 -11.60
N ASP A 71 1.35 -0.74 -12.00
CA ASP A 71 1.40 -1.11 -13.40
C ASP A 71 -0.02 -1.26 -13.98
N GLU A 72 -0.11 -1.35 -15.29
CA GLU A 72 -1.40 -1.49 -15.98
C GLU A 72 -2.18 -2.72 -15.54
N LYS A 73 -1.49 -3.83 -15.31
CA LYS A 73 -2.11 -5.08 -14.90
C LYS A 73 -2.77 -4.95 -13.53
N ALA A 74 -2.08 -4.31 -12.58
CA ALA A 74 -2.63 -4.10 -11.25
C ALA A 74 -3.81 -3.13 -11.28
N MET A 75 -3.70 -2.07 -12.07
CA MET A 75 -4.74 -1.05 -12.15
C MET A 75 -5.99 -1.53 -12.86
N SER A 76 -5.88 -2.51 -13.76
CA SER A 76 -7.01 -2.99 -14.55
C SER A 76 -7.69 -4.23 -13.97
N ARG A 77 -7.22 -4.78 -12.86
CA ARG A 77 -7.87 -5.92 -12.22
C ARG A 77 -9.25 -5.55 -11.68
N LEU A 78 -10.21 -6.45 -11.82
CA LEU A 78 -11.54 -6.28 -11.26
C LEU A 78 -11.51 -6.09 -9.74
N THR A 79 -10.62 -6.83 -9.07
CA THR A 79 -10.28 -6.60 -7.67
C THR A 79 -8.89 -5.98 -7.63
N SER A 80 -8.85 -4.66 -7.68
CA SER A 80 -7.58 -3.94 -7.59
C SER A 80 -6.88 -4.24 -6.27
N PRO A 81 -5.55 -4.54 -6.26
CA PRO A 81 -4.81 -4.74 -5.03
C PRO A 81 -4.77 -3.47 -4.17
N PHE A 82 -5.17 -2.33 -4.73
CA PHE A 82 -5.17 -1.06 -4.01
C PHE A 82 -6.51 -0.76 -3.30
N ARG A 83 -7.46 -1.69 -3.33
CA ARG A 83 -8.76 -1.50 -2.68
C ARG A 83 -8.67 -1.51 -1.16
N ARG A 84 -7.89 -2.43 -0.60
CA ARG A 84 -7.74 -2.57 0.86
C ARG A 84 -6.28 -2.81 1.21
N VAL A 85 -5.96 -2.51 2.47
CA VAL A 85 -4.60 -2.70 3.01
C VAL A 85 -4.15 -4.16 2.89
N ASP A 86 -5.01 -5.12 3.25
CA ASP A 86 -4.66 -6.54 3.19
C ASP A 86 -4.38 -7.01 1.77
N LEU A 87 -5.16 -6.55 0.80
CA LEU A 87 -4.94 -6.88 -0.61
C LEU A 87 -3.62 -6.31 -1.12
N LEU A 88 -3.30 -5.09 -0.71
CA LEU A 88 -2.03 -4.45 -1.08
C LEU A 88 -0.85 -5.19 -0.46
N ALA A 89 -0.96 -5.60 0.80
CA ALA A 89 0.08 -6.37 1.47
C ALA A 89 0.32 -7.71 0.77
N GLU A 90 -0.73 -8.41 0.38
CA GLU A 90 -0.61 -9.66 -0.38
C GLU A 90 0.09 -9.45 -1.72
N TYR A 91 -0.27 -8.38 -2.42
CA TYR A 91 0.34 -8.06 -3.71
C TYR A 91 1.83 -7.75 -3.55
N VAL A 92 2.19 -6.96 -2.54
CA VAL A 92 3.60 -6.66 -2.24
C VAL A 92 4.38 -7.93 -1.95
N ALA A 93 3.83 -8.83 -1.13
CA ALA A 93 4.47 -10.10 -0.82
C ALA A 93 4.65 -10.96 -2.08
N GLU A 94 3.65 -10.98 -2.96
CA GLU A 94 3.68 -11.74 -4.21
C GLU A 94 4.78 -11.24 -5.15
N ILE A 95 4.86 -9.94 -5.40
CA ILE A 95 5.83 -9.39 -6.34
C ILE A 95 7.27 -9.43 -5.81
N THR A 96 7.46 -9.50 -4.50
CA THR A 96 8.81 -9.58 -3.92
C THR A 96 9.34 -11.00 -3.84
N ARG A 97 8.52 -12.01 -4.14
CA ARG A 97 8.95 -13.41 -4.18
C ARG A 97 9.75 -13.77 -5.43
N SER A 98 9.54 -13.08 -6.49
CA SER A 98 10.17 -13.40 -7.79
C SER A 98 11.55 -12.80 -7.94
#